data_e5448875cf36b962c8b1dc0306cccd6c
#
_entry.id   e5448875cf36b962c8b1dc0306cccd6c
#
_cell.length_a   1.000
_cell.length_b   1.000
_cell.length_c   1.000
_cell.angle_alpha   90.00
_cell.angle_beta   90.00
_cell.angle_gamma   90.00
#
_symmetry.space_group_name_H-M   'P 1'
#
loop_
_entity.id
_entity.type
_entity.pdbx_description
1 polymer ?
#
loop_
_entity_poly.entity_id
_entity_poly.type
_entity_poly.pdbx_seq_one_letter_code
_entity_poly.pdbx_strand_id
1 'polypeptide(L)'
;MISLNNKGFQDKIDKNEDFIIYKKVKKIDIDPIKSFVNTINKKKYSFIYESVEGGIHRGRYSICGFDPLIILKINNKIANLYKKKSGKLVKIKQTSKNPFENLEHLIASLKIKISKSLPPMASGVFGYLGYEAINYLEEISKNKKTNNLNLPDCLLFYPRTLFIYDNHQNDLYIVKAFIKNTYTKSSAKYDLICDEMLENKKYITEFIPDNIKINKSKKLSLNAKSNISKNSFYKNIEKSKKYIRNGDIFQIVPSHRFEMDFKYSAAKLYEVLRETNPSPFMYLFNFPGFNIVGSSPEILVRVRDNKVTIRPIAGTRPRGKSKKEDLKNEKDLLNDAKELSEHMMLLDLGRNDVGRVVKAGSVKITSSFGIEKYSHVMHIVSNVEGELKNDKTLIDALMAGFPAGTVTGAPKIRAMEIIDELEVSKRGPYAGAVGYFSSMNEMDTCIVLRTGIIQNKKLYVQAGGGVVYDSKANYEYEETINKSMAVIGAAEIVNGNNQWYF
;
A
#
# COMPACT_ATOMS: atom_id res chain seq x y z
N MET A 1 30.95 5.97 7.48
CA MET A 1 31.27 7.35 7.03
C MET A 1 29.97 7.92 6.47
N ILE A 2 29.71 9.24 6.66
CA ILE A 2 28.57 9.94 6.03
C ILE A 2 28.95 10.27 4.59
N SER A 3 27.97 10.27 3.68
CA SER A 3 28.17 10.38 2.22
C SER A 3 28.74 11.72 1.73
N LEU A 4 28.65 12.77 2.51
CA LEU A 4 29.26 14.08 2.25
C LEU A 4 30.13 14.50 3.44
N ASN A 5 31.22 15.18 3.15
CA ASN A 5 32.02 15.88 4.18
C ASN A 5 31.41 17.27 4.48
N ASN A 6 31.92 17.94 5.50
CA ASN A 6 31.41 19.25 5.94
C ASN A 6 31.45 20.29 4.81
N LYS A 7 32.57 20.39 4.06
CA LYS A 7 32.72 21.34 2.95
C LYS A 7 31.69 21.12 1.86
N GLY A 8 31.49 19.88 1.42
CA GLY A 8 30.50 19.53 0.38
C GLY A 8 29.06 19.73 0.85
N PHE A 9 28.80 19.51 2.14
CA PHE A 9 27.49 19.80 2.75
C PHE A 9 27.22 21.30 2.76
N GLN A 10 28.17 22.11 3.27
CA GLN A 10 28.03 23.56 3.38
C GLN A 10 27.85 24.21 1.99
N ASP A 11 28.57 23.74 0.98
CA ASP A 11 28.45 24.22 -0.40
C ASP A 11 27.03 24.07 -0.95
N LYS A 12 26.39 22.92 -0.68
CA LYS A 12 24.99 22.66 -1.08
C LYS A 12 23.98 23.51 -0.30
N ILE A 13 24.22 23.72 0.98
CA ILE A 13 23.39 24.61 1.81
C ILE A 13 23.47 26.06 1.31
N ASP A 14 24.67 26.54 0.99
CA ASP A 14 24.90 27.90 0.50
C ASP A 14 24.24 28.14 -0.86
N LYS A 15 24.28 27.14 -1.75
CA LYS A 15 23.60 27.16 -3.05
C LYS A 15 22.10 26.91 -2.96
N ASN A 16 21.55 26.59 -1.77
CA ASN A 16 20.15 26.24 -1.54
C ASN A 16 19.66 25.12 -2.49
N GLU A 17 20.45 24.03 -2.59
CA GLU A 17 20.16 22.87 -3.45
C GLU A 17 19.27 21.85 -2.75
N ASP A 18 18.57 21.03 -3.58
CA ASP A 18 17.93 19.81 -3.14
C ASP A 18 18.96 18.67 -3.10
N PHE A 19 19.13 18.02 -1.95
CA PHE A 19 20.07 16.90 -1.82
C PHE A 19 19.71 15.98 -0.65
N ILE A 20 20.32 14.81 -0.64
CA ILE A 20 20.30 13.89 0.50
C ILE A 20 21.72 13.62 1.00
N ILE A 21 21.82 13.36 2.28
CA ILE A 21 22.99 12.73 2.89
C ILE A 21 22.58 11.41 3.50
N TYR A 22 23.48 10.46 3.55
CA TYR A 22 23.20 9.16 4.14
C TYR A 22 24.39 8.55 4.85
N LYS A 23 24.07 7.65 5.79
CA LYS A 23 25.03 6.75 6.44
C LYS A 23 24.60 5.33 6.18
N LYS A 24 25.52 4.52 5.63
CA LYS A 24 25.33 3.08 5.48
C LYS A 24 25.96 2.35 6.66
N VAL A 25 25.20 1.51 7.32
CA VAL A 25 25.65 0.60 8.38
C VAL A 25 25.53 -0.81 7.84
N LYS A 26 26.62 -1.52 7.75
CA LYS A 26 26.70 -2.84 7.12
C LYS A 26 26.48 -3.96 8.13
N LYS A 27 25.90 -5.08 7.66
CA LYS A 27 25.80 -6.35 8.37
C LYS A 27 25.17 -6.21 9.76
N ILE A 28 23.99 -5.62 9.84
CA ILE A 28 23.22 -5.53 11.08
C ILE A 28 22.40 -6.79 11.21
N ASP A 29 22.69 -7.59 12.22
CA ASP A 29 21.96 -8.83 12.53
C ASP A 29 20.87 -8.57 13.57
N ILE A 30 19.89 -7.73 13.20
CA ILE A 30 18.71 -7.42 14.01
C ILE A 30 17.49 -7.28 13.10
N ASP A 31 16.28 -7.52 13.66
CA ASP A 31 15.04 -7.07 13.03
C ASP A 31 14.78 -5.59 13.38
N PRO A 32 15.02 -4.64 12.47
CA PRO A 32 14.89 -3.21 12.77
C PRO A 32 13.43 -2.77 12.89
N ILE A 33 12.47 -3.62 12.52
CA ILE A 33 11.07 -3.24 12.42
C ILE A 33 10.49 -2.84 13.77
N LYS A 34 10.84 -3.55 14.83
CA LYS A 34 10.38 -3.19 16.19
C LYS A 34 10.88 -1.80 16.62
N SER A 35 12.13 -1.46 16.31
CA SER A 35 12.64 -0.10 16.55
C SER A 35 11.98 0.94 15.64
N PHE A 36 11.64 0.57 14.38
CA PHE A 36 10.87 1.44 13.48
C PHE A 36 9.47 1.71 14.03
N VAL A 37 8.76 0.67 14.47
CA VAL A 37 7.43 0.79 15.08
C VAL A 37 7.47 1.73 16.28
N ASN A 38 8.44 1.56 17.18
CA ASN A 38 8.60 2.45 18.33
C ASN A 38 8.95 3.88 17.91
N THR A 39 9.80 4.06 16.89
CA THR A 39 10.16 5.36 16.34
C THR A 39 8.94 6.16 15.87
N ILE A 40 8.01 5.53 15.16
CA ILE A 40 6.87 6.22 14.54
C ILE A 40 5.63 6.31 15.42
N ASN A 41 5.55 5.52 16.50
CA ASN A 41 4.33 5.40 17.33
C ASN A 41 3.77 6.76 17.82
N LYS A 42 4.64 7.75 18.05
CA LYS A 42 4.24 9.10 18.49
C LYS A 42 4.40 10.17 17.41
N LYS A 43 4.78 9.79 16.17
CA LYS A 43 5.05 10.75 15.10
C LYS A 43 3.88 10.82 14.11
N LYS A 44 3.37 12.03 13.88
CA LYS A 44 2.41 12.30 12.80
C LYS A 44 3.15 12.41 11.46
N TYR A 45 2.49 12.02 10.37
CA TYR A 45 3.12 11.90 9.04
C TYR A 45 4.37 11.02 9.12
N SER A 46 4.16 9.79 9.52
CA SER A 46 5.20 8.78 9.58
C SER A 46 4.66 7.46 9.02
N PHE A 47 5.56 6.58 8.59
CA PHE A 47 5.17 5.30 8.03
C PHE A 47 6.22 4.21 8.25
N ILE A 48 5.74 2.97 8.17
CA ILE A 48 6.52 1.78 7.85
C ILE A 48 5.94 1.21 6.56
N TYR A 49 6.80 0.76 5.67
CA TYR A 49 6.45 0.05 4.46
C TYR A 49 7.48 -1.06 4.23
N GLU A 50 7.05 -2.32 4.28
CA GLU A 50 7.96 -3.45 4.25
C GLU A 50 7.38 -4.64 3.48
N SER A 51 8.24 -5.57 3.12
CA SER A 51 7.86 -6.92 2.70
C SER A 51 8.32 -7.94 3.74
N VAL A 52 7.41 -8.78 4.21
CA VAL A 52 7.66 -9.72 5.32
C VAL A 52 7.68 -11.16 4.83
N GLU A 53 6.98 -11.49 3.75
CA GLU A 53 6.82 -12.86 3.30
C GLU A 53 7.90 -13.29 2.29
N GLY A 54 8.41 -14.51 2.49
CA GLY A 54 9.44 -15.07 1.65
C GLY A 54 8.87 -15.84 0.45
N GLY A 55 8.98 -15.28 -0.72
CA GLY A 55 8.81 -15.94 -2.01
C GLY A 55 9.98 -15.58 -2.94
N ILE A 56 9.94 -16.05 -4.18
CA ILE A 56 10.94 -15.72 -5.21
C ILE A 56 11.06 -14.19 -5.42
N HIS A 57 10.03 -13.43 -5.07
CA HIS A 57 9.95 -11.97 -5.20
C HIS A 57 9.92 -11.25 -3.83
N ARG A 58 10.68 -11.70 -2.86
CA ARG A 58 10.85 -11.00 -1.58
C ARG A 58 11.06 -9.51 -1.82
N GLY A 59 10.26 -8.68 -1.19
CA GLY A 59 10.54 -7.26 -1.11
C GLY A 59 11.88 -7.07 -0.43
N ARG A 60 12.82 -6.49 -1.14
CA ARG A 60 14.19 -6.34 -0.69
C ARG A 60 14.31 -5.38 0.49
N TYR A 61 13.41 -4.40 0.58
CA TYR A 61 13.57 -3.28 1.50
C TYR A 61 12.44 -3.17 2.51
N SER A 62 12.82 -2.87 3.75
CA SER A 62 11.93 -2.40 4.80
C SER A 62 12.24 -0.94 5.09
N ILE A 63 11.22 -0.08 5.08
CA ILE A 63 11.38 1.37 5.06
C ILE A 63 10.60 1.99 6.21
N CYS A 64 11.21 2.92 6.92
CA CYS A 64 10.56 3.77 7.90
C CYS A 64 10.84 5.23 7.57
N GLY A 65 9.80 6.07 7.51
CA GLY A 65 9.95 7.48 7.19
C GLY A 65 9.13 8.39 8.10
N PHE A 66 9.67 9.57 8.41
CA PHE A 66 9.01 10.57 9.25
C PHE A 66 9.57 11.97 9.03
N ASP A 67 9.00 12.95 9.75
CA ASP A 67 9.35 14.37 9.66
C ASP A 67 9.11 14.94 8.25
N PRO A 68 7.85 15.21 7.87
CA PRO A 68 7.50 15.61 6.51
C PRO A 68 8.09 16.98 6.14
N LEU A 69 8.75 17.06 4.98
CA LEU A 69 9.20 18.31 4.36
C LEU A 69 8.13 18.90 3.44
N ILE A 70 7.42 18.02 2.72
CA ILE A 70 6.35 18.37 1.78
C ILE A 70 5.18 17.43 2.01
N ILE A 71 3.95 17.94 1.93
CA ILE A 71 2.72 17.14 1.99
C ILE A 71 1.82 17.57 0.84
N LEU A 72 1.32 16.61 0.08
CA LEU A 72 0.24 16.78 -0.87
C LEU A 72 -1.02 16.11 -0.34
N LYS A 73 -2.06 16.90 -0.13
CA LYS A 73 -3.39 16.44 0.28
C LYS A 73 -4.41 16.81 -0.78
N ILE A 74 -5.11 15.82 -1.32
CA ILE A 74 -6.17 16.03 -2.30
C ILE A 74 -7.49 15.58 -1.68
N ASN A 75 -8.51 16.40 -1.82
CA ASN A 75 -9.86 16.09 -1.38
C ASN A 75 -10.85 16.83 -2.27
N ASN A 76 -11.89 16.14 -2.80
CA ASN A 76 -12.92 16.69 -3.65
C ASN A 76 -12.35 17.56 -4.80
N LYS A 77 -11.40 17.05 -5.57
CA LYS A 77 -10.69 17.73 -6.67
C LYS A 77 -9.82 18.94 -6.25
N ILE A 78 -9.70 19.22 -4.96
CA ILE A 78 -8.85 20.30 -4.45
C ILE A 78 -7.53 19.73 -3.95
N ALA A 79 -6.44 20.10 -4.61
CA ALA A 79 -5.09 19.76 -4.18
C ALA A 79 -4.50 20.87 -3.29
N ASN A 80 -4.06 20.51 -2.10
CA ASN A 80 -3.38 21.39 -1.16
C ASN A 80 -1.94 20.90 -0.98
N LEU A 81 -0.99 21.77 -1.29
CA LEU A 81 0.43 21.52 -1.11
C LEU A 81 0.96 22.29 0.10
N TYR A 82 1.57 21.58 1.04
CA TYR A 82 2.21 22.14 2.21
C TYR A 82 3.72 21.91 2.13
N LYS A 83 4.49 22.87 2.58
CA LYS A 83 5.94 22.78 2.67
C LYS A 83 6.42 23.22 4.05
N LYS A 84 7.43 22.54 4.58
CA LYS A 84 8.04 22.90 5.87
C LYS A 84 8.81 24.21 5.71
N LYS A 85 8.48 25.23 6.52
CA LYS A 85 9.19 26.51 6.63
C LYS A 85 9.42 26.80 8.08
N SER A 86 10.67 27.08 8.48
CA SER A 86 11.04 27.36 9.87
C SER A 86 10.44 26.39 10.88
N GLY A 87 10.52 25.09 10.58
CA GLY A 87 10.00 24.02 11.44
C GLY A 87 8.48 23.76 11.35
N LYS A 88 7.68 24.63 10.75
CA LYS A 88 6.22 24.48 10.62
C LYS A 88 5.80 24.15 9.20
N LEU A 89 4.75 23.35 9.05
CA LEU A 89 4.12 23.09 7.76
C LEU A 89 3.20 24.24 7.36
N VAL A 90 3.51 24.89 6.25
CA VAL A 90 2.78 26.04 5.71
C VAL A 90 2.17 25.65 4.37
N LYS A 91 0.90 26.00 4.16
CA LYS A 91 0.23 25.81 2.88
C LYS A 91 0.83 26.79 1.87
N ILE A 92 1.37 26.27 0.77
CA ILE A 92 2.05 27.08 -0.27
C ILE A 92 1.29 27.16 -1.56
N LYS A 93 0.41 26.20 -1.84
CA LYS A 93 -0.39 26.17 -3.06
C LYS A 93 -1.73 25.48 -2.81
N GLN A 94 -2.77 25.97 -3.47
CA GLN A 94 -4.06 25.33 -3.60
C GLN A 94 -4.52 25.43 -5.05
N THR A 95 -5.04 24.35 -5.61
CA THR A 95 -5.55 24.32 -6.97
C THR A 95 -6.71 23.35 -7.08
N SER A 96 -7.68 23.68 -7.93
CA SER A 96 -8.81 22.84 -8.35
C SER A 96 -8.67 22.30 -9.77
N LYS A 97 -7.55 22.61 -10.45
CA LYS A 97 -7.20 21.95 -11.73
C LYS A 97 -6.92 20.48 -11.47
N ASN A 98 -6.75 19.70 -12.54
CA ASN A 98 -6.50 18.26 -12.43
C ASN A 98 -5.56 17.91 -11.25
N PRO A 99 -6.04 17.20 -10.22
CA PRO A 99 -5.24 16.93 -9.02
C PRO A 99 -4.00 16.09 -9.31
N PHE A 100 -4.03 15.24 -10.34
CA PHE A 100 -2.88 14.41 -10.72
C PHE A 100 -1.75 15.23 -11.33
N GLU A 101 -2.03 16.31 -12.06
CA GLU A 101 -0.98 17.24 -12.49
C GLU A 101 -0.17 17.80 -11.32
N ASN A 102 -0.81 18.01 -10.17
CA ASN A 102 -0.10 18.47 -8.97
C ASN A 102 0.81 17.40 -8.38
N LEU A 103 0.42 16.14 -8.46
CA LEU A 103 1.26 15.02 -8.05
C LEU A 103 2.43 14.83 -9.03
N GLU A 104 2.19 14.90 -10.32
CA GLU A 104 3.24 14.88 -11.36
C GLU A 104 4.24 16.02 -11.17
N HIS A 105 3.75 17.24 -11.01
CA HIS A 105 4.61 18.40 -10.73
C HIS A 105 5.40 18.24 -9.44
N LEU A 106 4.81 17.65 -8.40
CA LEU A 106 5.53 17.38 -7.17
C LEU A 106 6.67 16.38 -7.42
N ILE A 107 6.39 15.24 -8.06
CA ILE A 107 7.40 14.21 -8.37
C ILE A 107 8.49 14.79 -9.28
N ALA A 108 8.12 15.50 -10.34
CA ALA A 108 9.05 16.12 -11.28
C ALA A 108 9.90 17.24 -10.64
N SER A 109 9.40 17.89 -9.59
CA SER A 109 10.15 18.92 -8.86
C SER A 109 11.22 18.34 -7.94
N LEU A 110 11.16 17.06 -7.60
CA LEU A 110 12.12 16.36 -6.74
C LEU A 110 13.37 15.99 -7.55
N LYS A 111 14.17 16.98 -7.95
CA LYS A 111 15.37 16.80 -8.78
C LYS A 111 16.60 16.35 -7.98
N ILE A 112 16.42 15.45 -7.02
CA ILE A 112 17.53 14.94 -6.23
C ILE A 112 18.25 13.84 -6.99
N LYS A 113 19.52 14.08 -7.32
CA LYS A 113 20.38 13.04 -7.90
C LYS A 113 20.76 12.04 -6.82
N ILE A 114 20.26 10.83 -6.95
CA ILE A 114 20.59 9.71 -6.06
C ILE A 114 21.66 8.85 -6.72
N SER A 115 22.65 8.43 -5.94
CA SER A 115 23.63 7.43 -6.40
C SER A 115 22.93 6.11 -6.72
N LYS A 116 23.32 5.44 -7.81
CA LYS A 116 22.83 4.09 -8.14
C LYS A 116 23.12 3.04 -7.07
N SER A 117 24.02 3.34 -6.12
CA SER A 117 24.32 2.47 -4.98
C SER A 117 23.30 2.56 -3.85
N LEU A 118 22.40 3.54 -3.89
CA LEU A 118 21.32 3.69 -2.89
C LEU A 118 20.07 2.96 -3.34
N PRO A 119 19.25 2.52 -2.37
CA PRO A 119 17.89 2.04 -2.65
C PRO A 119 17.08 3.08 -3.43
N PRO A 120 16.27 2.70 -4.42
CA PRO A 120 15.57 3.66 -5.30
C PRO A 120 14.62 4.59 -4.54
N MET A 121 14.07 4.13 -3.41
CA MET A 121 13.18 4.91 -2.57
C MET A 121 13.90 5.84 -1.58
N ALA A 122 15.22 5.99 -1.65
CA ALA A 122 15.97 6.88 -0.75
C ALA A 122 15.59 8.36 -0.88
N SER A 123 14.85 8.71 -1.93
CA SER A 123 14.21 10.02 -2.10
C SER A 123 12.89 9.83 -2.84
N GLY A 124 11.78 10.26 -2.24
CA GLY A 124 10.46 10.12 -2.85
C GLY A 124 9.33 10.54 -1.93
N VAL A 125 8.12 10.49 -2.47
CA VAL A 125 6.87 10.71 -1.72
C VAL A 125 6.22 9.39 -1.41
N PHE A 126 5.65 9.26 -0.21
CA PHE A 126 5.02 8.06 0.33
C PHE A 126 3.60 8.37 0.80
N GLY A 127 2.69 7.42 0.66
CA GLY A 127 1.33 7.56 1.13
C GLY A 127 0.33 6.73 0.36
N TYR A 128 -0.90 7.25 0.20
CA TYR A 128 -1.98 6.54 -0.46
C TYR A 128 -2.80 7.41 -1.41
N LEU A 129 -3.42 6.75 -2.40
CA LEU A 129 -4.52 7.25 -3.21
C LEU A 129 -5.74 6.38 -2.91
N GLY A 130 -6.87 6.99 -2.52
CA GLY A 130 -8.13 6.30 -2.31
C GLY A 130 -8.81 5.93 -3.62
N TYR A 131 -9.77 5.00 -3.55
CA TYR A 131 -10.53 4.52 -4.71
C TYR A 131 -11.18 5.65 -5.49
N GLU A 132 -11.76 6.64 -4.80
CA GLU A 132 -12.43 7.77 -5.43
C GLU A 132 -11.53 8.68 -6.26
N ALA A 133 -10.21 8.53 -6.18
CA ALA A 133 -9.27 9.26 -7.03
C ALA A 133 -9.50 8.98 -8.52
N ILE A 134 -10.10 7.84 -8.89
CA ILE A 134 -10.49 7.55 -10.28
C ILE A 134 -11.45 8.58 -10.85
N ASN A 135 -12.32 9.17 -10.03
CA ASN A 135 -13.28 10.21 -10.46
C ASN A 135 -12.62 11.52 -10.91
N TYR A 136 -11.30 11.62 -10.84
CA TYR A 136 -10.55 12.75 -11.38
C TYR A 136 -10.22 12.56 -12.87
N LEU A 137 -10.32 11.33 -13.38
CA LEU A 137 -10.09 10.96 -14.78
C LEU A 137 -11.35 10.47 -15.48
N GLU A 138 -12.19 9.72 -14.76
CA GLU A 138 -13.40 9.09 -15.29
C GLU A 138 -14.62 9.56 -14.49
N GLU A 139 -15.70 9.91 -15.14
CA GLU A 139 -16.95 10.32 -14.50
C GLU A 139 -17.78 9.10 -14.06
N ILE A 140 -17.30 8.35 -13.09
CA ILE A 140 -17.93 7.12 -12.62
C ILE A 140 -19.02 7.40 -11.58
N SER A 141 -18.72 8.25 -10.60
CA SER A 141 -19.61 8.45 -9.45
C SER A 141 -20.74 9.42 -9.79
N LYS A 142 -21.94 8.87 -9.93
CA LYS A 142 -23.19 9.63 -10.15
C LYS A 142 -24.01 9.77 -8.86
N ASN A 143 -23.77 8.90 -7.88
CA ASN A 143 -24.53 8.84 -6.64
C ASN A 143 -23.88 9.63 -5.50
N LYS A 144 -24.70 10.40 -4.75
CA LYS A 144 -24.24 11.06 -3.53
C LYS A 144 -24.11 10.01 -2.41
N LYS A 145 -22.91 9.49 -2.21
CA LYS A 145 -22.61 8.53 -1.15
C LYS A 145 -22.19 9.21 0.14
N THR A 146 -22.51 8.57 1.26
CA THR A 146 -22.02 9.02 2.57
C THR A 146 -20.50 8.82 2.66
N ASN A 147 -19.79 9.86 3.07
CA ASN A 147 -18.36 9.79 3.37
C ASN A 147 -18.17 9.79 4.89
N ASN A 148 -18.53 8.69 5.55
CA ASN A 148 -18.54 8.60 7.01
C ASN A 148 -17.16 8.74 7.64
N LEU A 149 -16.08 8.45 6.88
CA LEU A 149 -14.72 8.55 7.38
C LEU A 149 -14.10 9.94 7.13
N ASN A 150 -14.62 10.69 6.17
CA ASN A 150 -14.15 12.02 5.78
C ASN A 150 -12.61 12.10 5.57
N LEU A 151 -12.06 11.07 4.96
CA LEU A 151 -10.64 10.99 4.66
C LEU A 151 -10.29 11.71 3.35
N PRO A 152 -9.06 12.20 3.18
CA PRO A 152 -8.60 12.70 1.89
C PRO A 152 -8.64 11.62 0.81
N ASP A 153 -8.94 12.01 -0.43
CA ASP A 153 -8.88 11.11 -1.58
C ASP A 153 -7.43 10.72 -1.91
N CYS A 154 -6.46 11.59 -1.57
CA CYS A 154 -5.04 11.30 -1.68
C CYS A 154 -4.27 12.02 -0.56
N LEU A 155 -3.32 11.34 0.04
CA LEU A 155 -2.40 11.92 1.02
C LEU A 155 -1.02 11.32 0.88
N LEU A 156 -0.09 12.13 0.37
CA LEU A 156 1.30 11.78 0.15
C LEU A 156 2.21 12.78 0.85
N PHE A 157 3.35 12.32 1.33
CA PHE A 157 4.35 13.23 1.90
C PHE A 157 5.77 12.81 1.59
N TYR A 158 6.65 13.78 1.52
CA TYR A 158 8.09 13.61 1.38
C TYR A 158 8.72 13.67 2.78
N PRO A 159 9.29 12.58 3.31
CA PRO A 159 9.91 12.55 4.63
C PRO A 159 11.30 13.19 4.59
N ARG A 160 11.71 13.88 5.67
CA ARG A 160 13.08 14.34 5.89
C ARG A 160 14.00 13.19 6.26
N THR A 161 13.51 12.26 7.06
CA THR A 161 14.29 11.14 7.57
C THR A 161 13.71 9.84 7.05
N LEU A 162 14.59 9.02 6.47
CA LEU A 162 14.29 7.64 6.06
C LEU A 162 15.29 6.68 6.70
N PHE A 163 14.78 5.58 7.22
CA PHE A 163 15.54 4.38 7.54
C PHE A 163 15.16 3.33 6.51
N ILE A 164 16.14 2.78 5.80
CA ILE A 164 15.93 1.76 4.76
C ILE A 164 16.81 0.57 5.12
N TYR A 165 16.20 -0.55 5.39
CA TYR A 165 16.89 -1.80 5.67
C TYR A 165 16.84 -2.71 4.45
N ASP A 166 18.01 -3.12 3.96
CA ASP A 166 18.16 -4.09 2.87
C ASP A 166 18.15 -5.50 3.46
N ASN A 167 17.02 -6.19 3.36
CA ASN A 167 16.82 -7.54 3.91
C ASN A 167 17.73 -8.60 3.25
N HIS A 168 18.30 -8.33 2.06
CA HIS A 168 19.21 -9.28 1.40
C HIS A 168 20.68 -9.09 1.84
N GLN A 169 21.07 -7.85 2.14
CA GLN A 169 22.45 -7.53 2.52
C GLN A 169 22.62 -7.35 4.02
N ASN A 170 21.52 -7.28 4.78
CA ASN A 170 21.49 -6.89 6.18
C ASN A 170 22.15 -5.52 6.42
N ASP A 171 21.92 -4.58 5.50
CA ASP A 171 22.49 -3.25 5.54
C ASP A 171 21.38 -2.21 5.88
N LEU A 172 21.69 -1.28 6.78
CA LEU A 172 20.81 -0.16 7.13
C LEU A 172 21.32 1.13 6.51
N TYR A 173 20.45 1.82 5.80
CA TYR A 173 20.69 3.19 5.32
C TYR A 173 19.90 4.16 6.18
N ILE A 174 20.57 5.15 6.77
CA ILE A 174 19.98 6.28 7.46
C ILE A 174 20.12 7.47 6.51
N VAL A 175 19.01 7.99 6.01
CA VAL A 175 18.97 9.04 5.00
C VAL A 175 18.33 10.29 5.58
N LYS A 176 18.94 11.46 5.32
CA LYS A 176 18.42 12.79 5.63
C LYS A 176 18.28 13.60 4.35
N ALA A 177 17.10 14.16 4.12
CA ALA A 177 16.81 14.97 2.94
C ALA A 177 16.80 16.47 3.28
N PHE A 178 17.28 17.24 2.32
CA PHE A 178 17.30 18.70 2.34
C PHE A 178 16.62 19.17 1.05
N ILE A 179 15.48 19.81 1.19
CA ILE A 179 14.69 20.35 0.06
C ILE A 179 14.79 21.87 0.13
N LYS A 180 15.08 22.47 -1.01
CA LYS A 180 15.14 23.93 -1.19
C LYS A 180 14.00 24.65 -0.48
N ASN A 181 14.34 25.68 0.28
CA ASN A 181 13.39 26.47 1.08
C ASN A 181 12.66 25.71 2.20
N THR A 182 13.13 24.54 2.65
CA THR A 182 12.65 23.85 3.86
C THR A 182 13.61 23.95 5.03
N TYR A 183 14.83 24.42 4.80
CA TYR A 183 15.88 24.63 5.79
C TYR A 183 16.42 26.06 5.72
N THR A 184 17.09 26.47 6.79
CA THR A 184 17.88 27.71 6.86
C THR A 184 19.34 27.36 7.12
N LYS A 185 20.28 28.26 6.77
CA LYS A 185 21.71 28.04 7.05
C LYS A 185 21.96 27.77 8.54
N SER A 186 21.22 28.45 9.43
CA SER A 186 21.32 28.26 10.87
C SER A 186 20.79 26.93 11.40
N SER A 187 19.78 26.35 10.70
CA SER A 187 19.17 25.07 11.09
C SER A 187 19.85 23.84 10.46
N ALA A 188 20.67 24.04 9.42
CA ALA A 188 21.37 22.99 8.71
C ALA A 188 22.87 23.02 9.03
N LYS A 189 23.24 22.67 10.26
CA LYS A 189 24.65 22.54 10.70
C LYS A 189 25.10 21.09 10.54
N TYR A 190 26.25 20.89 9.89
CA TYR A 190 26.77 19.55 9.56
C TYR A 190 26.94 18.67 10.80
N ASP A 191 27.59 19.21 11.86
CA ASP A 191 27.87 18.43 13.06
C ASP A 191 26.59 17.96 13.76
N LEU A 192 25.60 18.85 13.90
CA LEU A 192 24.30 18.47 14.47
C LEU A 192 23.60 17.36 13.68
N ILE A 193 23.72 17.39 12.34
CA ILE A 193 23.13 16.33 11.49
C ILE A 193 23.90 15.03 11.64
N CYS A 194 25.23 15.10 11.77
CA CYS A 194 26.06 13.92 12.02
C CYS A 194 25.71 13.26 13.37
N ASP A 195 25.57 14.05 14.41
CA ASP A 195 25.17 13.59 15.74
C ASP A 195 23.78 12.95 15.71
N GLU A 196 22.80 13.61 15.09
CA GLU A 196 21.45 13.05 14.91
C GLU A 196 21.49 11.71 14.17
N MET A 197 22.33 11.56 13.14
CA MET A 197 22.46 10.30 12.42
C MET A 197 23.18 9.22 13.24
N LEU A 198 24.08 9.58 14.12
CA LEU A 198 24.74 8.66 15.05
C LEU A 198 23.79 8.18 16.14
N GLU A 199 23.01 9.07 16.73
CA GLU A 199 21.96 8.75 17.70
C GLU A 199 20.92 7.82 17.09
N ASN A 200 20.44 8.14 15.88
CA ASN A 200 19.52 7.26 15.16
C ASN A 200 20.09 5.86 14.88
N LYS A 201 21.38 5.78 14.52
CA LYS A 201 22.08 4.49 14.38
C LYS A 201 22.03 3.73 15.70
N LYS A 202 22.51 4.34 16.78
CA LYS A 202 22.59 3.74 18.11
C LYS A 202 21.21 3.24 18.55
N TYR A 203 20.20 4.09 18.43
CA TYR A 203 18.82 3.75 18.77
C TYR A 203 18.32 2.48 18.03
N ILE A 204 18.55 2.38 16.69
CA ILE A 204 18.07 1.25 15.92
C ILE A 204 18.86 -0.03 16.25
N THR A 205 20.19 0.07 16.41
CA THR A 205 21.06 -1.10 16.60
C THR A 205 21.08 -1.64 18.03
N GLU A 206 20.74 -0.81 19.01
CA GLU A 206 20.76 -1.17 20.45
C GLU A 206 19.34 -1.33 21.03
N PHE A 207 18.31 -1.19 20.21
CA PHE A 207 16.92 -1.35 20.65
C PHE A 207 16.63 -2.79 21.06
N ILE A 208 16.23 -2.98 22.32
CA ILE A 208 15.79 -4.28 22.85
C ILE A 208 14.25 -4.28 22.78
N PRO A 209 13.63 -5.10 21.93
CA PRO A 209 12.19 -5.15 21.81
C PRO A 209 11.53 -5.96 22.94
N ASP A 210 10.36 -5.54 23.37
CA ASP A 210 9.46 -6.38 24.14
C ASP A 210 8.99 -7.57 23.30
N ASN A 211 9.03 -8.77 23.86
CA ASN A 211 8.56 -9.97 23.16
C ASN A 211 7.05 -10.14 23.32
N ILE A 212 6.30 -9.95 22.24
CA ILE A 212 4.88 -10.27 22.20
C ILE A 212 4.72 -11.78 21.96
N LYS A 213 4.20 -12.52 22.94
CA LYS A 213 3.83 -13.93 22.75
C LYS A 213 2.39 -14.03 22.29
N ILE A 214 2.19 -14.53 21.05
CA ILE A 214 0.86 -14.73 20.45
C ILE A 214 0.38 -16.15 20.73
N ASN A 215 -0.71 -16.31 21.47
CA ASN A 215 -1.35 -17.61 21.66
C ASN A 215 -2.33 -17.90 20.51
N LYS A 216 -1.98 -18.83 19.62
CA LYS A 216 -2.72 -19.16 18.40
C LYS A 216 -3.92 -20.10 18.60
N SER A 217 -4.25 -20.49 19.85
CA SER A 217 -5.13 -21.64 20.13
C SER A 217 -6.63 -21.33 20.21
N LYS A 218 -7.09 -20.09 20.08
CA LYS A 218 -8.51 -19.74 20.22
C LYS A 218 -9.14 -19.36 18.89
N LYS A 219 -10.33 -19.90 18.61
CA LYS A 219 -11.16 -19.53 17.45
C LYS A 219 -11.61 -18.07 17.61
N LEU A 220 -11.23 -17.21 16.68
CA LEU A 220 -11.62 -15.80 16.66
C LEU A 220 -13.11 -15.68 16.29
N SER A 221 -13.82 -14.76 16.94
CA SER A 221 -15.19 -14.43 16.63
C SER A 221 -15.26 -13.09 15.90
N LEU A 222 -16.25 -12.91 15.04
CA LEU A 222 -16.46 -11.63 14.36
C LEU A 222 -17.22 -10.65 15.30
N ASN A 223 -16.49 -9.84 16.05
CA ASN A 223 -17.07 -8.80 16.94
C ASN A 223 -17.17 -7.42 16.24
N ALA A 224 -17.26 -7.41 14.91
CA ALA A 224 -17.38 -6.19 14.12
C ALA A 224 -18.77 -6.11 13.45
N LYS A 225 -19.32 -4.90 13.37
CA LYS A 225 -20.62 -4.63 12.74
C LYS A 225 -20.41 -4.22 11.28
N SER A 226 -21.16 -4.85 10.38
CA SER A 226 -21.20 -4.43 8.97
C SER A 226 -22.06 -3.16 8.81
N ASN A 227 -21.68 -2.27 7.89
CA ASN A 227 -22.44 -1.08 7.51
C ASN A 227 -23.71 -1.38 6.70
N ILE A 228 -23.89 -2.63 6.27
CA ILE A 228 -25.14 -3.13 5.64
C ILE A 228 -25.55 -4.47 6.25
N SER A 229 -26.82 -4.79 6.18
CA SER A 229 -27.31 -6.09 6.64
C SER A 229 -26.89 -7.22 5.70
N LYS A 230 -26.83 -8.47 6.23
CA LYS A 230 -26.59 -9.68 5.44
C LYS A 230 -27.56 -9.78 4.26
N ASN A 231 -28.85 -9.52 4.51
CA ASN A 231 -29.89 -9.56 3.47
C ASN A 231 -29.68 -8.49 2.38
N SER A 232 -29.22 -7.27 2.77
CA SER A 232 -28.89 -6.22 1.80
C SER A 232 -27.71 -6.62 0.94
N PHE A 233 -26.66 -7.23 1.53
CA PHE A 233 -25.54 -7.76 0.77
C PHE A 233 -25.99 -8.84 -0.21
N TYR A 234 -26.84 -9.77 0.20
CA TYR A 234 -27.40 -10.80 -0.67
C TYR A 234 -28.16 -10.20 -1.87
N LYS A 235 -28.98 -9.15 -1.61
CA LYS A 235 -29.66 -8.43 -2.70
C LYS A 235 -28.67 -7.80 -3.69
N ASN A 236 -27.55 -7.26 -3.19
CA ASN A 236 -26.50 -6.72 -4.05
C ASN A 236 -25.86 -7.82 -4.91
N ILE A 237 -25.60 -9.02 -4.37
CA ILE A 237 -25.10 -10.16 -5.13
C ILE A 237 -26.09 -10.56 -6.24
N GLU A 238 -27.39 -10.68 -5.93
CA GLU A 238 -28.39 -11.05 -6.95
C GLU A 238 -28.54 -9.95 -8.03
N LYS A 239 -28.47 -8.67 -7.67
CA LYS A 239 -28.43 -7.58 -8.65
C LYS A 239 -27.18 -7.67 -9.55
N SER A 240 -26.01 -7.94 -8.95
CA SER A 240 -24.77 -8.14 -9.69
C SER A 240 -24.88 -9.27 -10.70
N LYS A 241 -25.48 -10.41 -10.30
CA LYS A 241 -25.75 -11.55 -11.19
C LYS A 241 -26.72 -11.20 -12.32
N LYS A 242 -27.68 -10.30 -12.07
CA LYS A 242 -28.58 -9.81 -13.13
C LYS A 242 -27.79 -9.02 -14.19
N TYR A 243 -26.88 -8.14 -13.80
CA TYR A 243 -26.00 -7.42 -14.72
C TYR A 243 -25.11 -8.37 -15.53
N ILE A 244 -24.60 -9.44 -14.91
CA ILE A 244 -23.81 -10.48 -15.59
C ILE A 244 -24.67 -11.21 -16.63
N ARG A 245 -25.89 -11.63 -16.27
CA ARG A 245 -26.82 -12.31 -17.20
C ARG A 245 -27.23 -11.43 -18.38
N ASN A 246 -27.32 -10.13 -18.17
CA ASN A 246 -27.65 -9.16 -19.20
C ASN A 246 -26.47 -8.86 -20.14
N GLY A 247 -25.26 -9.35 -19.82
CA GLY A 247 -24.05 -9.09 -20.61
C GLY A 247 -23.38 -7.74 -20.34
N ASP A 248 -23.80 -7.01 -19.28
CA ASP A 248 -23.16 -5.74 -18.88
C ASP A 248 -21.71 -5.92 -18.43
N ILE A 249 -21.44 -7.00 -17.67
CA ILE A 249 -20.17 -7.33 -17.04
C ILE A 249 -19.96 -8.85 -16.99
N PHE A 250 -18.69 -9.27 -16.88
CA PHE A 250 -18.34 -10.68 -16.64
C PHE A 250 -18.15 -10.96 -15.15
N GLN A 251 -17.60 -9.99 -14.42
CA GLN A 251 -17.29 -10.07 -13.00
C GLN A 251 -17.44 -8.71 -12.35
N ILE A 252 -17.82 -8.71 -11.06
CA ILE A 252 -17.87 -7.50 -10.22
C ILE A 252 -17.47 -7.85 -8.78
N VAL A 253 -16.87 -6.88 -8.07
CA VAL A 253 -16.44 -7.06 -6.67
C VAL A 253 -17.17 -6.06 -5.76
N PRO A 254 -18.44 -6.34 -5.39
CA PRO A 254 -19.12 -5.54 -4.38
C PRO A 254 -18.50 -5.74 -3.01
N SER A 255 -18.47 -4.68 -2.20
CA SER A 255 -17.85 -4.71 -0.89
C SER A 255 -18.75 -4.09 0.18
N HIS A 256 -18.41 -4.37 1.45
CA HIS A 256 -19.01 -3.71 2.59
C HIS A 256 -17.97 -3.48 3.69
N ARG A 257 -18.27 -2.58 4.63
CA ARG A 257 -17.35 -2.15 5.66
C ARG A 257 -17.77 -2.66 7.02
N PHE A 258 -16.82 -3.23 7.74
CA PHE A 258 -16.95 -3.62 9.13
C PHE A 258 -16.39 -2.53 10.04
N GLU A 259 -17.01 -2.34 11.21
CA GLU A 259 -16.62 -1.39 12.24
C GLU A 259 -16.57 -2.10 13.60
N MET A 260 -15.51 -1.83 14.38
CA MET A 260 -15.38 -2.28 15.76
C MET A 260 -14.69 -1.22 16.63
N ASP A 261 -14.91 -1.28 17.95
CA ASP A 261 -14.19 -0.44 18.90
C ASP A 261 -12.72 -0.85 18.97
N PHE A 262 -11.82 0.12 18.91
CA PHE A 262 -10.39 -0.10 18.98
C PHE A 262 -9.69 1.09 19.64
N LYS A 263 -9.21 0.91 20.89
CA LYS A 263 -8.62 1.98 21.72
C LYS A 263 -7.10 1.98 21.76
N TYR A 264 -6.47 1.00 21.13
CA TYR A 264 -5.02 0.82 21.14
C TYR A 264 -4.34 1.58 20.00
N SER A 265 -3.01 1.63 20.02
CA SER A 265 -2.24 2.27 18.98
C SER A 265 -2.24 1.46 17.67
N ALA A 266 -2.11 2.16 16.54
CA ALA A 266 -1.95 1.53 15.24
C ALA A 266 -0.67 0.68 15.16
N ALA A 267 0.38 1.08 15.89
CA ALA A 267 1.63 0.35 16.03
C ALA A 267 1.38 -1.06 16.59
N LYS A 268 0.57 -1.17 17.64
CA LYS A 268 0.25 -2.46 18.26
C LYS A 268 -0.56 -3.37 17.34
N LEU A 269 -1.51 -2.82 16.59
CA LEU A 269 -2.23 -3.58 15.56
C LEU A 269 -1.27 -4.07 14.46
N TYR A 270 -0.34 -3.21 14.04
CA TYR A 270 0.63 -3.56 13.01
C TYR A 270 1.54 -4.72 13.43
N GLU A 271 2.07 -4.70 14.65
CA GLU A 271 2.91 -5.77 15.20
C GLU A 271 2.17 -7.12 15.21
N VAL A 272 0.94 -7.14 15.72
CA VAL A 272 0.13 -8.36 15.73
C VAL A 272 -0.23 -8.83 14.33
N LEU A 273 -0.60 -7.91 13.44
CA LEU A 273 -0.93 -8.23 12.03
C LEU A 273 0.29 -8.82 11.30
N ARG A 274 1.48 -8.28 11.55
CA ARG A 274 2.75 -8.76 10.99
C ARG A 274 3.06 -10.21 11.39
N GLU A 275 2.72 -10.59 12.63
CA GLU A 275 2.92 -11.94 13.14
C GLU A 275 1.84 -12.94 12.69
N THR A 276 0.59 -12.47 12.59
CA THR A 276 -0.57 -13.33 12.31
C THR A 276 -0.88 -13.48 10.84
N ASN A 277 -0.61 -12.45 10.04
CA ASN A 277 -0.93 -12.43 8.61
C ASN A 277 0.12 -11.67 7.79
N PRO A 278 1.38 -12.14 7.77
CA PRO A 278 2.42 -11.54 6.96
C PRO A 278 2.05 -11.61 5.47
N SER A 279 2.39 -10.57 4.72
CA SER A 279 2.09 -10.44 3.29
C SER A 279 3.22 -9.71 2.55
N PRO A 280 3.28 -9.80 1.22
CA PRO A 280 4.29 -9.10 0.43
C PRO A 280 4.37 -7.60 0.65
N PHE A 281 3.27 -6.98 1.08
CA PHE A 281 3.23 -5.55 1.41
C PHE A 281 2.59 -5.35 2.77
N MET A 282 3.42 -5.06 3.76
CA MET A 282 3.00 -4.65 5.09
C MET A 282 3.20 -3.15 5.25
N TYR A 283 2.24 -2.45 5.80
CA TYR A 283 2.36 -1.01 5.99
C TYR A 283 1.60 -0.47 7.20
N LEU A 284 2.18 0.57 7.76
CA LEU A 284 1.56 1.42 8.77
C LEU A 284 1.82 2.87 8.39
N PHE A 285 0.75 3.67 8.22
CA PHE A 285 0.83 5.12 8.03
C PHE A 285 0.13 5.83 9.17
N ASN A 286 0.83 6.74 9.83
CA ASN A 286 0.30 7.61 10.86
C ASN A 286 0.03 8.99 10.29
N PHE A 287 -1.22 9.32 10.06
CA PHE A 287 -1.67 10.64 9.64
C PHE A 287 -2.37 11.39 10.78
N PRO A 288 -2.41 12.74 10.74
CA PRO A 288 -3.23 13.48 11.70
C PRO A 288 -4.70 13.08 11.62
N GLY A 289 -5.22 12.54 12.72
CA GLY A 289 -6.63 12.16 12.85
C GLY A 289 -7.00 10.75 12.44
N PHE A 290 -6.13 10.00 11.75
CA PHE A 290 -6.34 8.60 11.39
C PHE A 290 -5.05 7.84 11.11
N ASN A 291 -5.14 6.52 11.12
CA ASN A 291 -4.03 5.63 10.77
C ASN A 291 -4.52 4.61 9.74
N ILE A 292 -3.59 4.13 8.90
CA ILE A 292 -3.82 3.04 7.95
C ILE A 292 -2.85 1.92 8.29
N VAL A 293 -3.36 0.71 8.57
CA VAL A 293 -2.57 -0.49 8.86
C VAL A 293 -3.00 -1.60 7.93
N GLY A 294 -2.08 -2.14 7.14
CA GLY A 294 -2.45 -3.11 6.14
C GLY A 294 -1.42 -4.21 5.89
N SER A 295 -1.95 -5.32 5.35
CA SER A 295 -1.23 -6.52 4.93
C SER A 295 -1.74 -6.93 3.56
N SER A 296 -1.27 -6.20 2.51
CA SER A 296 -1.73 -6.44 1.13
C SER A 296 -0.95 -7.56 0.46
N PRO A 297 -1.63 -8.48 -0.21
CA PRO A 297 -0.97 -9.56 -0.96
C PRO A 297 -0.56 -9.15 -2.37
N GLU A 298 -1.04 -8.01 -2.90
CA GLU A 298 -1.09 -7.78 -4.34
C GLU A 298 -0.48 -6.45 -4.76
N ILE A 299 0.47 -6.51 -5.71
CA ILE A 299 1.00 -5.33 -6.41
C ILE A 299 -0.16 -4.70 -7.21
N LEU A 300 -0.27 -3.36 -7.15
CA LEU A 300 -1.14 -2.65 -8.08
C LEU A 300 -0.38 -2.35 -9.38
N VAL A 301 0.62 -1.48 -9.30
CA VAL A 301 1.53 -1.18 -10.42
C VAL A 301 2.92 -0.90 -9.85
N ARG A 302 3.94 -1.47 -10.50
CA ARG A 302 5.34 -1.16 -10.27
C ARG A 302 5.97 -0.56 -11.52
N VAL A 303 6.79 0.46 -11.34
CA VAL A 303 7.70 0.94 -12.39
C VAL A 303 9.12 0.87 -11.85
N ARG A 304 9.99 0.12 -12.52
CA ARG A 304 11.39 -0.04 -12.17
C ARG A 304 12.22 -0.21 -13.43
N ASP A 305 13.37 0.47 -13.51
CA ASP A 305 14.22 0.46 -14.72
C ASP A 305 13.42 0.72 -16.01
N ASN A 306 12.51 1.70 -15.97
CA ASN A 306 11.58 2.06 -17.06
C ASN A 306 10.61 0.96 -17.50
N LYS A 307 10.44 -0.12 -16.72
CA LYS A 307 9.47 -1.19 -16.97
C LYS A 307 8.27 -1.06 -16.06
N VAL A 308 7.09 -1.08 -16.66
CA VAL A 308 5.81 -1.18 -15.97
C VAL A 308 5.50 -2.64 -15.74
N THR A 309 5.14 -3.00 -14.50
CA THR A 309 4.79 -4.37 -14.12
C THR A 309 3.43 -4.39 -13.43
N ILE A 310 2.56 -5.28 -13.86
CA ILE A 310 1.32 -5.66 -13.17
C ILE A 310 1.36 -7.17 -12.95
N ARG A 311 0.92 -7.61 -11.76
CA ARG A 311 0.92 -9.04 -11.38
C ARG A 311 -0.48 -9.48 -10.97
N PRO A 312 -1.29 -9.98 -11.91
CA PRO A 312 -2.59 -10.57 -11.58
C PRO A 312 -2.41 -11.80 -10.67
N ILE A 313 -3.21 -11.83 -9.61
CA ILE A 313 -3.27 -12.94 -8.65
C ILE A 313 -4.72 -13.39 -8.58
N ALA A 314 -4.98 -14.67 -8.85
CA ALA A 314 -6.29 -15.29 -8.73
C ALA A 314 -6.16 -16.74 -8.28
N GLY A 315 -7.29 -17.35 -7.95
CA GLY A 315 -7.30 -18.71 -7.47
C GLY A 315 -6.68 -18.88 -6.09
N THR A 316 -7.28 -19.67 -5.24
CA THR A 316 -6.78 -19.84 -3.87
C THR A 316 -6.98 -21.27 -3.41
N ARG A 317 -5.94 -21.87 -2.83
CA ARG A 317 -6.02 -23.11 -2.04
C ARG A 317 -5.27 -22.93 -0.73
N PRO A 318 -5.73 -23.59 0.35
CA PRO A 318 -4.99 -23.58 1.61
C PRO A 318 -3.65 -24.32 1.47
N ARG A 319 -2.69 -23.97 2.32
CA ARG A 319 -1.47 -24.76 2.49
C ARG A 319 -1.79 -26.12 3.06
N GLY A 320 -1.10 -27.14 2.59
CA GLY A 320 -1.21 -28.50 3.12
C GLY A 320 -0.49 -28.66 4.45
N LYS A 321 -0.99 -29.56 5.29
CA LYS A 321 -0.31 -29.95 6.55
C LYS A 321 0.97 -30.74 6.31
N SER A 322 1.15 -31.27 5.12
CA SER A 322 2.32 -32.00 4.66
C SER A 322 2.71 -31.58 3.25
N LYS A 323 3.97 -31.84 2.85
CA LYS A 323 4.47 -31.59 1.50
C LYS A 323 3.63 -32.32 0.43
N LYS A 324 3.12 -33.51 0.76
CA LYS A 324 2.25 -34.29 -0.15
C LYS A 324 0.89 -33.63 -0.35
N GLU A 325 0.30 -33.11 0.72
CA GLU A 325 -0.97 -32.38 0.67
C GLU A 325 -0.81 -31.03 -0.04
N ASP A 326 0.29 -30.31 0.19
CA ASP A 326 0.63 -29.08 -0.54
C ASP A 326 0.68 -29.31 -2.07
N LEU A 327 1.36 -30.37 -2.50
CA LEU A 327 1.42 -30.75 -3.91
C LEU A 327 0.05 -31.17 -4.48
N LYS A 328 -0.80 -31.80 -3.66
CA LYS A 328 -2.16 -32.14 -4.06
C LYS A 328 -2.98 -30.87 -4.28
N ASN A 329 -2.95 -29.94 -3.34
CA ASN A 329 -3.67 -28.67 -3.42
C ASN A 329 -3.19 -27.81 -4.60
N GLU A 330 -1.89 -27.82 -4.89
CA GLU A 330 -1.31 -27.16 -6.06
C GLU A 330 -1.85 -27.75 -7.38
N LYS A 331 -1.86 -29.07 -7.51
CA LYS A 331 -2.41 -29.75 -8.68
C LYS A 331 -3.92 -29.51 -8.83
N ASP A 332 -4.66 -29.54 -7.72
CA ASP A 332 -6.08 -29.24 -7.70
C ASP A 332 -6.36 -27.82 -8.21
N LEU A 333 -5.58 -26.84 -7.72
CA LEU A 333 -5.69 -25.45 -8.16
C LEU A 333 -5.42 -25.29 -9.67
N LEU A 334 -4.36 -25.92 -10.18
CA LEU A 334 -3.98 -25.85 -11.60
C LEU A 334 -4.88 -26.66 -12.54
N ASN A 335 -5.76 -27.49 -12.01
CA ASN A 335 -6.74 -28.25 -12.78
C ASN A 335 -8.17 -27.70 -12.63
N ASP A 336 -8.37 -26.67 -11.82
CA ASP A 336 -9.68 -26.05 -11.63
C ASP A 336 -9.99 -25.11 -12.81
N ALA A 337 -10.87 -25.53 -13.70
CA ALA A 337 -11.24 -24.77 -14.91
C ALA A 337 -11.81 -23.37 -14.59
N LYS A 338 -12.52 -23.22 -13.47
CA LYS A 338 -13.09 -21.94 -13.04
C LYS A 338 -11.97 -20.98 -12.62
N GLU A 339 -11.07 -21.44 -11.75
CA GLU A 339 -9.94 -20.62 -11.26
C GLU A 339 -9.00 -20.22 -12.40
N LEU A 340 -8.74 -21.13 -13.35
CA LEU A 340 -7.95 -20.85 -14.55
C LEU A 340 -8.63 -19.83 -15.47
N SER A 341 -9.94 -19.93 -15.66
CA SER A 341 -10.70 -18.98 -16.49
C SER A 341 -10.72 -17.58 -15.89
N GLU A 342 -10.90 -17.48 -14.57
CA GLU A 342 -10.82 -16.21 -13.83
C GLU A 342 -9.42 -15.61 -13.95
N HIS A 343 -8.38 -16.42 -13.76
CA HIS A 343 -7.00 -15.95 -13.87
C HIS A 343 -6.67 -15.48 -15.29
N MET A 344 -7.13 -16.18 -16.33
CA MET A 344 -6.97 -15.77 -17.73
C MET A 344 -7.62 -14.40 -18.00
N MET A 345 -8.83 -14.17 -17.49
CA MET A 345 -9.51 -12.88 -17.62
C MET A 345 -8.73 -11.75 -16.94
N LEU A 346 -8.18 -11.97 -15.75
CA LEU A 346 -7.36 -10.99 -15.04
C LEU A 346 -6.01 -10.77 -15.71
N LEU A 347 -5.42 -11.79 -16.31
CA LEU A 347 -4.21 -11.68 -17.11
C LEU A 347 -4.42 -10.81 -18.35
N ASP A 348 -5.52 -11.02 -19.08
CA ASP A 348 -5.87 -10.18 -20.22
C ASP A 348 -6.15 -8.73 -19.82
N LEU A 349 -6.83 -8.51 -18.70
CA LEU A 349 -7.03 -7.17 -18.16
C LEU A 349 -5.69 -6.51 -17.83
N GLY A 350 -4.75 -7.22 -17.20
CA GLY A 350 -3.41 -6.72 -16.90
C GLY A 350 -2.61 -6.39 -18.17
N ARG A 351 -2.73 -7.20 -19.22
CA ARG A 351 -2.14 -6.92 -20.55
C ARG A 351 -2.69 -5.63 -21.15
N ASN A 352 -4.00 -5.45 -21.11
CA ASN A 352 -4.66 -4.23 -21.59
C ASN A 352 -4.21 -3.00 -20.80
N ASP A 353 -4.18 -3.09 -19.47
CA ASP A 353 -3.77 -2.00 -18.59
C ASP A 353 -2.31 -1.58 -18.87
N VAL A 354 -1.38 -2.54 -18.92
CA VAL A 354 0.03 -2.26 -19.28
C VAL A 354 0.12 -1.69 -20.69
N GLY A 355 -0.61 -2.24 -21.67
CA GLY A 355 -0.57 -1.85 -23.08
C GLY A 355 -0.89 -0.38 -23.35
N ARG A 356 -1.68 0.25 -22.48
CA ARG A 356 -2.06 1.68 -22.61
C ARG A 356 -0.87 2.62 -22.50
N VAL A 357 0.14 2.26 -21.71
CA VAL A 357 1.22 3.19 -21.30
C VAL A 357 2.61 2.76 -21.76
N VAL A 358 2.75 1.56 -22.34
CA VAL A 358 4.04 1.04 -22.77
C VAL A 358 4.25 1.16 -24.28
N LYS A 359 5.48 1.06 -24.74
CA LYS A 359 5.84 1.06 -26.14
C LYS A 359 5.14 -0.08 -26.89
N ALA A 360 4.67 0.18 -28.10
CA ALA A 360 4.04 -0.83 -28.94
C ALA A 360 4.96 -2.05 -29.11
N GLY A 361 4.40 -3.27 -28.99
CA GLY A 361 5.17 -4.51 -29.09
C GLY A 361 6.04 -4.87 -27.87
N SER A 362 6.10 -4.01 -26.82
CA SER A 362 6.91 -4.29 -25.63
C SER A 362 6.20 -5.08 -24.54
N VAL A 363 4.87 -5.27 -24.63
CA VAL A 363 4.10 -6.08 -23.67
C VAL A 363 4.55 -7.52 -23.71
N LYS A 364 4.97 -8.05 -22.57
CA LYS A 364 5.40 -9.46 -22.42
C LYS A 364 4.78 -10.07 -21.18
N ILE A 365 4.35 -11.32 -21.29
CA ILE A 365 4.04 -12.15 -20.14
C ILE A 365 5.34 -12.86 -19.77
N THR A 366 5.98 -12.43 -18.68
CA THR A 366 7.28 -12.98 -18.26
C THR A 366 7.15 -14.20 -17.36
N SER A 367 5.97 -14.39 -16.79
CA SER A 367 5.54 -15.59 -16.06
C SER A 367 4.03 -15.76 -16.21
N SER A 368 3.54 -16.98 -16.44
CA SER A 368 2.12 -17.27 -16.56
C SER A 368 1.74 -18.50 -15.76
N PHE A 369 0.62 -18.43 -15.05
CA PHE A 369 0.02 -19.52 -14.27
C PHE A 369 0.99 -20.19 -13.28
N GLY A 370 1.96 -19.43 -12.74
CA GLY A 370 2.85 -19.91 -11.69
C GLY A 370 2.13 -20.03 -10.35
N ILE A 371 2.53 -21.00 -9.51
CA ILE A 371 2.01 -21.08 -8.13
C ILE A 371 2.97 -20.37 -7.18
N GLU A 372 2.44 -19.39 -6.45
CA GLU A 372 3.13 -18.80 -5.32
C GLU A 372 2.53 -19.30 -3.99
N LYS A 373 3.41 -19.77 -3.11
CA LYS A 373 3.05 -20.32 -1.79
C LYS A 373 3.33 -19.29 -0.72
N TYR A 374 2.29 -18.90 -0.01
CA TYR A 374 2.33 -18.02 1.15
C TYR A 374 2.22 -18.83 2.44
N SER A 375 2.19 -18.17 3.61
CA SER A 375 2.12 -18.83 4.91
C SER A 375 0.90 -19.75 5.08
N HIS A 376 -0.27 -19.30 4.61
CA HIS A 376 -1.56 -19.98 4.82
C HIS A 376 -2.26 -20.43 3.54
N VAL A 377 -1.91 -19.85 2.41
CA VAL A 377 -2.55 -20.10 1.12
C VAL A 377 -1.53 -20.17 -0.01
N MET A 378 -1.97 -20.70 -1.16
CA MET A 378 -1.26 -20.60 -2.43
C MET A 378 -2.19 -20.00 -3.49
N HIS A 379 -1.60 -19.28 -4.45
CA HIS A 379 -2.32 -18.58 -5.51
C HIS A 379 -1.70 -18.87 -6.87
N ILE A 380 -2.52 -18.74 -7.92
CA ILE A 380 -2.04 -18.65 -9.30
C ILE A 380 -1.61 -17.20 -9.54
N VAL A 381 -0.41 -17.01 -10.06
CA VAL A 381 0.19 -15.70 -10.32
C VAL A 381 0.73 -15.64 -11.75
N SER A 382 0.50 -14.53 -12.42
CA SER A 382 1.14 -14.19 -13.68
C SER A 382 1.85 -12.85 -13.58
N ASN A 383 2.79 -12.59 -14.48
CA ASN A 383 3.53 -11.33 -14.52
C ASN A 383 3.48 -10.72 -15.92
N VAL A 384 2.98 -9.51 -16.03
CA VAL A 384 2.90 -8.73 -17.26
C VAL A 384 3.82 -7.53 -17.15
N GLU A 385 4.71 -7.37 -18.13
CA GLU A 385 5.66 -6.26 -18.18
C GLU A 385 5.63 -5.57 -19.54
N GLY A 386 6.03 -4.28 -19.54
CA GLY A 386 6.24 -3.52 -20.76
C GLY A 386 7.12 -2.30 -20.50
N GLU A 387 7.78 -1.79 -21.54
CA GLU A 387 8.64 -0.62 -21.45
C GLU A 387 7.81 0.65 -21.50
N LEU A 388 7.86 1.49 -20.45
CA LEU A 388 7.12 2.75 -20.36
C LEU A 388 7.46 3.66 -21.54
N LYS A 389 6.45 4.29 -22.17
CA LYS A 389 6.66 5.29 -23.22
C LYS A 389 7.35 6.52 -22.66
N ASN A 390 8.14 7.21 -23.49
CA ASN A 390 8.90 8.39 -23.08
C ASN A 390 8.02 9.60 -22.74
N ASP A 391 6.79 9.66 -23.29
CA ASP A 391 5.78 10.69 -23.06
C ASP A 391 4.84 10.35 -21.90
N LYS A 392 5.05 9.22 -21.21
CA LYS A 392 4.24 8.75 -20.09
C LYS A 392 4.94 8.90 -18.75
N THR A 393 4.17 9.33 -17.76
CA THR A 393 4.63 9.56 -16.38
C THR A 393 4.39 8.33 -15.48
N LEU A 394 4.92 8.36 -14.25
CA LEU A 394 4.59 7.37 -13.22
C LEU A 394 3.09 7.38 -12.87
N ILE A 395 2.44 8.54 -12.99
CA ILE A 395 1.01 8.68 -12.72
C ILE A 395 0.19 8.06 -13.83
N ASP A 396 0.57 8.27 -15.11
CA ASP A 396 -0.04 7.56 -16.23
C ASP A 396 0.07 6.04 -16.04
N ALA A 397 1.26 5.55 -15.64
CA ALA A 397 1.48 4.12 -15.40
C ALA A 397 0.59 3.59 -14.26
N LEU A 398 0.48 4.34 -13.14
CA LEU A 398 -0.41 3.97 -12.05
C LEU A 398 -1.86 3.93 -12.51
N MET A 399 -2.33 4.99 -13.17
CA MET A 399 -3.74 5.15 -13.56
C MET A 399 -4.17 4.17 -14.63
N ALA A 400 -3.27 3.61 -15.43
CA ALA A 400 -3.57 2.53 -16.35
C ALA A 400 -4.08 1.26 -15.63
N GLY A 401 -3.48 0.92 -14.48
CA GLY A 401 -3.89 -0.22 -13.66
C GLY A 401 -4.90 0.13 -12.54
N PHE A 402 -5.19 1.40 -12.31
CA PHE A 402 -5.98 1.86 -11.17
C PHE A 402 -7.46 2.10 -11.54
N PRO A 403 -8.41 1.72 -10.69
CA PRO A 403 -8.27 0.69 -9.65
C PRO A 403 -8.05 -0.69 -10.26
N ALA A 404 -7.52 -1.63 -9.49
CA ALA A 404 -7.28 -2.99 -9.97
C ALA A 404 -8.59 -3.71 -10.34
N GLY A 405 -8.54 -4.55 -11.37
CA GLY A 405 -9.69 -5.37 -11.77
C GLY A 405 -10.11 -6.38 -10.71
N THR A 406 -9.15 -6.89 -9.95
CA THR A 406 -9.36 -7.83 -8.83
C THR A 406 -10.21 -7.27 -7.68
N VAL A 407 -10.41 -5.95 -7.64
CA VAL A 407 -11.25 -5.26 -6.64
C VAL A 407 -12.40 -4.45 -7.26
N THR A 408 -12.53 -4.48 -8.59
CA THR A 408 -13.61 -3.79 -9.32
C THR A 408 -14.42 -4.76 -10.17
N GLY A 409 -13.85 -5.32 -11.20
CA GLY A 409 -14.47 -6.24 -12.13
C GLY A 409 -14.10 -6.00 -13.59
N ALA A 410 -14.77 -6.69 -14.50
CA ALA A 410 -14.53 -6.63 -15.94
C ALA A 410 -15.87 -6.62 -16.72
N PRO A 411 -16.06 -5.71 -17.70
CA PRO A 411 -15.24 -4.54 -18.05
C PRO A 411 -15.14 -3.52 -16.93
N LYS A 412 -13.96 -2.94 -16.70
CA LYS A 412 -13.61 -2.16 -15.51
C LYS A 412 -14.55 -0.97 -15.24
N ILE A 413 -14.80 -0.14 -16.25
CA ILE A 413 -15.62 1.09 -16.10
C ILE A 413 -17.06 0.71 -15.73
N ARG A 414 -17.65 -0.22 -16.46
CA ARG A 414 -19.03 -0.65 -16.18
C ARG A 414 -19.18 -1.30 -14.80
N ALA A 415 -18.22 -2.11 -14.39
CA ALA A 415 -18.20 -2.68 -13.04
C ALA A 415 -18.15 -1.58 -11.96
N MET A 416 -17.34 -0.53 -12.15
CA MET A 416 -17.26 0.61 -11.22
C MET A 416 -18.57 1.41 -11.15
N GLU A 417 -19.27 1.61 -12.27
CA GLU A 417 -20.59 2.26 -12.28
C GLU A 417 -21.62 1.47 -11.46
N ILE A 418 -21.62 0.13 -11.63
CA ILE A 418 -22.52 -0.76 -10.86
C ILE A 418 -22.12 -0.78 -9.37
N ILE A 419 -20.83 -0.78 -9.03
CA ILE A 419 -20.37 -0.63 -7.65
C ILE A 419 -20.87 0.69 -7.05
N ASP A 420 -20.84 1.78 -7.84
CA ASP A 420 -21.38 3.06 -7.38
C ASP A 420 -22.89 3.02 -7.14
N GLU A 421 -23.63 2.19 -7.86
CA GLU A 421 -25.06 1.96 -7.60
C GLU A 421 -25.30 1.14 -6.32
N LEU A 422 -24.52 0.07 -6.14
CA LEU A 422 -24.80 -0.95 -5.11
C LEU A 422 -24.28 -0.60 -3.72
N GLU A 423 -23.14 0.06 -3.62
CA GLU A 423 -22.50 0.37 -2.33
C GLU A 423 -23.05 1.64 -1.70
N VAL A 424 -23.36 1.59 -0.41
CA VAL A 424 -24.02 2.69 0.35
C VAL A 424 -23.05 3.79 0.77
N SER A 425 -21.75 3.54 0.79
CA SER A 425 -20.72 4.49 1.24
C SER A 425 -19.53 4.52 0.30
N LYS A 426 -18.78 5.62 0.33
CA LYS A 426 -17.48 5.72 -0.36
C LYS A 426 -16.53 4.67 0.15
N ARG A 427 -15.71 4.10 -0.74
CA ARG A 427 -14.68 3.11 -0.41
C ARG A 427 -13.51 3.72 0.37
N GLY A 428 -13.16 4.98 0.07
CA GLY A 428 -12.01 5.64 0.64
C GLY A 428 -10.70 4.94 0.27
N PRO A 429 -9.81 4.63 1.23
CA PRO A 429 -8.56 3.93 0.93
C PRO A 429 -8.74 2.51 0.35
N TYR A 430 -9.82 1.78 0.72
CA TYR A 430 -10.05 0.42 0.22
C TYR A 430 -10.11 0.36 -1.31
N ALA A 431 -9.44 -0.61 -1.91
CA ALA A 431 -9.28 -0.78 -3.35
C ALA A 431 -8.49 0.36 -4.05
N GLY A 432 -7.91 1.26 -3.28
CA GLY A 432 -6.98 2.28 -3.74
C GLY A 432 -5.54 1.77 -3.84
N ALA A 433 -4.58 2.70 -3.87
CA ALA A 433 -3.16 2.43 -3.93
C ALA A 433 -2.44 2.92 -2.67
N VAL A 434 -1.45 2.18 -2.19
CA VAL A 434 -0.50 2.61 -1.17
C VAL A 434 0.92 2.25 -1.59
N GLY A 435 1.88 3.16 -1.35
CA GLY A 435 3.26 2.93 -1.74
C GLY A 435 4.07 4.21 -1.88
N TYR A 436 4.99 4.24 -2.85
CA TYR A 436 5.87 5.39 -3.06
C TYR A 436 6.10 5.72 -4.53
N PHE A 437 6.46 7.00 -4.78
CA PHE A 437 6.96 7.54 -6.03
C PHE A 437 8.35 8.14 -5.77
N SER A 438 9.36 7.60 -6.44
CA SER A 438 10.76 7.98 -6.25
C SER A 438 11.19 9.11 -7.19
N SER A 439 12.16 9.90 -6.75
CA SER A 439 12.85 10.87 -7.61
C SER A 439 13.71 10.24 -8.72
N MET A 440 13.90 8.92 -8.69
CA MET A 440 14.56 8.14 -9.76
C MET A 440 13.62 7.69 -10.88
N ASN A 441 12.39 8.23 -10.94
CA ASN A 441 11.34 7.78 -11.85
C ASN A 441 10.96 6.30 -11.65
N GLU A 442 10.93 5.87 -10.39
CA GLU A 442 10.47 4.54 -9.99
C GLU A 442 9.26 4.63 -9.05
N MET A 443 8.43 3.62 -9.08
CA MET A 443 7.23 3.51 -8.28
C MET A 443 7.02 2.06 -7.85
N ASP A 444 6.58 1.86 -6.61
CA ASP A 444 6.09 0.56 -6.13
C ASP A 444 4.82 0.79 -5.32
N THR A 445 3.70 0.29 -5.80
CA THR A 445 2.39 0.44 -5.17
C THR A 445 1.68 -0.90 -5.04
N CYS A 446 0.98 -1.11 -3.95
CA CYS A 446 0.08 -2.25 -3.76
C CYS A 446 -1.37 -1.79 -3.65
N ILE A 447 -2.30 -2.73 -3.87
CA ILE A 447 -3.72 -2.49 -3.68
C ILE A 447 -4.00 -2.39 -2.18
N VAL A 448 -4.84 -1.44 -1.77
CA VAL A 448 -5.26 -1.34 -0.37
C VAL A 448 -6.30 -2.42 -0.07
N LEU A 449 -5.80 -3.57 0.36
CA LEU A 449 -6.54 -4.76 0.76
C LEU A 449 -6.14 -5.21 2.15
N ARG A 450 -6.99 -5.97 2.85
CA ARG A 450 -6.70 -6.47 4.21
C ARG A 450 -6.15 -5.36 5.08
N THR A 451 -6.87 -4.24 5.09
CA THR A 451 -6.42 -2.97 5.66
C THR A 451 -7.43 -2.44 6.65
N GLY A 452 -6.94 -2.04 7.80
CA GLY A 452 -7.69 -1.35 8.85
C GLY A 452 -7.41 0.15 8.82
N ILE A 453 -8.48 0.94 8.96
CA ILE A 453 -8.41 2.38 9.19
C ILE A 453 -8.79 2.62 10.63
N ILE A 454 -7.88 3.21 11.41
CA ILE A 454 -8.14 3.55 12.82
C ILE A 454 -8.43 5.04 12.89
N GLN A 455 -9.62 5.38 13.35
CA GLN A 455 -10.08 6.76 13.53
C GLN A 455 -11.08 6.82 14.70
N ASN A 456 -10.99 7.85 15.54
CA ASN A 456 -11.94 8.10 16.64
C ASN A 456 -12.16 6.87 17.56
N LYS A 457 -11.08 6.15 17.90
CA LYS A 457 -11.11 4.92 18.73
C LYS A 457 -11.94 3.76 18.11
N LYS A 458 -12.10 3.78 16.79
CA LYS A 458 -12.74 2.72 16.02
C LYS A 458 -11.80 2.20 14.94
N LEU A 459 -11.94 0.93 14.63
CA LEU A 459 -11.29 0.27 13.50
C LEU A 459 -12.35 -0.01 12.43
N TYR A 460 -12.02 0.37 11.21
CA TYR A 460 -12.83 0.12 10.02
C TYR A 460 -12.06 -0.81 9.08
N VAL A 461 -12.69 -1.89 8.65
CA VAL A 461 -12.12 -2.86 7.71
C VAL A 461 -13.12 -3.08 6.59
N GLN A 462 -12.71 -2.92 5.33
CA GLN A 462 -13.56 -3.16 4.17
C GLN A 462 -13.09 -4.39 3.40
N ALA A 463 -14.04 -5.21 2.95
CA ALA A 463 -13.78 -6.41 2.17
C ALA A 463 -14.87 -6.64 1.13
N GLY A 464 -14.49 -7.20 -0.03
CA GLY A 464 -15.37 -7.55 -1.12
C GLY A 464 -15.13 -8.99 -1.62
N GLY A 465 -16.15 -9.56 -2.23
CA GLY A 465 -16.12 -10.86 -2.90
C GLY A 465 -16.31 -10.73 -4.42
N GLY A 466 -15.63 -11.56 -5.19
CA GLY A 466 -15.72 -11.60 -6.66
C GLY A 466 -16.97 -12.33 -7.12
N VAL A 467 -17.95 -11.61 -7.65
CA VAL A 467 -19.22 -12.16 -8.12
C VAL A 467 -19.14 -12.47 -9.62
N VAL A 468 -19.38 -13.74 -9.97
CA VAL A 468 -19.53 -14.26 -11.32
C VAL A 468 -20.89 -14.93 -11.49
N TYR A 469 -21.19 -15.43 -12.67
CA TYR A 469 -22.49 -16.03 -13.01
C TYR A 469 -22.97 -17.10 -12.00
N ASP A 470 -22.09 -18.01 -11.59
CA ASP A 470 -22.40 -19.13 -10.69
C ASP A 470 -22.24 -18.80 -9.20
N SER A 471 -21.89 -17.57 -8.86
CA SER A 471 -21.71 -17.16 -7.46
C SER A 471 -22.98 -17.37 -6.63
N LYS A 472 -22.77 -17.82 -5.38
CA LYS A 472 -23.85 -18.02 -4.40
C LYS A 472 -23.69 -16.97 -3.28
N ALA A 473 -24.76 -16.23 -3.01
CA ALA A 473 -24.73 -15.08 -2.11
C ALA A 473 -24.19 -15.40 -0.70
N ASN A 474 -24.47 -16.59 -0.16
CA ASN A 474 -23.95 -17.01 1.14
C ASN A 474 -22.43 -17.24 1.10
N TYR A 475 -21.88 -17.82 0.04
CA TYR A 475 -20.44 -18.04 -0.09
C TYR A 475 -19.68 -16.72 -0.25
N GLU A 476 -20.18 -15.81 -1.08
CA GLU A 476 -19.57 -14.51 -1.30
C GLU A 476 -19.57 -13.67 0.01
N TYR A 477 -20.66 -13.75 0.79
CA TYR A 477 -20.72 -13.09 2.09
C TYR A 477 -19.68 -13.65 3.08
N GLU A 478 -19.61 -14.97 3.22
CA GLU A 478 -18.61 -15.63 4.08
C GLU A 478 -17.18 -15.34 3.61
N GLU A 479 -16.95 -15.22 2.30
CA GLU A 479 -15.65 -14.81 1.77
C GLU A 479 -15.27 -13.41 2.23
N THR A 480 -16.20 -12.44 2.23
CA THR A 480 -15.92 -11.09 2.75
C THR A 480 -15.57 -11.10 4.24
N ILE A 481 -16.25 -11.93 5.03
CA ILE A 481 -15.92 -12.13 6.45
C ILE A 481 -14.51 -12.69 6.57
N ASN A 482 -14.18 -13.76 5.86
CA ASN A 482 -12.87 -14.40 5.92
C ASN A 482 -11.75 -13.44 5.52
N LYS A 483 -11.96 -12.62 4.48
CA LYS A 483 -11.00 -11.59 4.07
C LYS A 483 -10.81 -10.49 5.10
N SER A 484 -11.85 -10.12 5.84
CA SER A 484 -11.78 -9.12 6.89
C SER A 484 -11.10 -9.63 8.17
N MET A 485 -11.17 -10.95 8.43
CA MET A 485 -10.66 -11.58 9.66
C MET A 485 -9.15 -11.45 9.84
N ALA A 486 -8.38 -11.25 8.76
CA ALA A 486 -6.95 -10.97 8.88
C ALA A 486 -6.68 -9.75 9.80
N VAL A 487 -7.45 -8.68 9.62
CA VAL A 487 -7.28 -7.43 10.40
C VAL A 487 -8.14 -7.43 11.66
N ILE A 488 -9.39 -7.86 11.56
CA ILE A 488 -10.32 -7.92 12.71
C ILE A 488 -9.77 -8.88 13.76
N GLY A 489 -9.29 -10.05 13.35
CA GLY A 489 -8.67 -11.02 14.26
C GLY A 489 -7.45 -10.47 14.97
N ALA A 490 -6.56 -9.77 14.24
CA ALA A 490 -5.43 -9.09 14.85
C ALA A 490 -5.87 -8.02 15.87
N ALA A 491 -6.93 -7.28 15.58
CA ALA A 491 -7.49 -6.29 16.50
C ALA A 491 -8.14 -6.91 17.74
N GLU A 492 -8.84 -8.03 17.61
CA GLU A 492 -9.41 -8.78 18.73
C GLU A 492 -8.32 -9.29 19.67
N ILE A 493 -7.24 -9.72 19.09
CA ILE A 493 -6.04 -10.11 19.83
C ILE A 493 -5.53 -8.91 20.66
N VAL A 494 -5.34 -7.75 20.03
CA VAL A 494 -4.89 -6.53 20.72
C VAL A 494 -5.88 -6.06 21.77
N ASN A 495 -7.19 -6.22 21.57
CA ASN A 495 -8.23 -5.86 22.52
C ASN A 495 -8.26 -6.76 23.78
N GLY A 496 -7.44 -7.83 23.84
CA GLY A 496 -7.36 -8.73 24.98
C GLY A 496 -8.49 -9.75 25.06
N ASN A 497 -9.26 -9.94 23.99
CA ASN A 497 -10.28 -10.98 23.87
C ASN A 497 -9.65 -12.40 23.83
N ASN A 498 -8.31 -12.47 23.75
CA ASN A 498 -7.49 -13.64 23.98
C ASN A 498 -6.42 -13.26 25.00
N GLN A 499 -6.22 -14.07 26.04
CA GLN A 499 -5.20 -13.82 27.06
C GLN A 499 -3.81 -13.76 26.40
N TRP A 500 -3.21 -12.57 26.42
CA TRP A 500 -1.86 -12.30 25.97
C TRP A 500 -0.97 -12.09 27.18
N TYR A 501 0.10 -12.84 27.26
CA TYR A 501 1.20 -12.53 28.15
C TYR A 501 2.26 -11.81 27.30
N PHE A 502 2.55 -10.56 27.68
CA PHE A 502 3.67 -9.80 27.15
C PHE A 502 4.97 -10.29 27.75
#